data_232f9c10bb9b05af2708c5b74147ccb5
#
_entry.id   232f9c10bb9b05af2708c5b74147ccb5
#
_cell.length_a   1.000
_cell.length_b   1.000
_cell.length_c   1.000
_cell.angle_alpha   90.00
_cell.angle_beta   90.00
_cell.angle_gamma   90.00
#
_symmetry.space_group_name_H-M   'P 1'
#
loop_
_entity.id
_entity.type
_entity.pdbx_description
1 polymer ?
#
loop_
_entity_poly.entity_id
_entity_poly.type
_entity_poly.pdbx_seq_one_letter_code
_entity_poly.pdbx_strand_id
1 'polypeptide(L)'
;MAKVERSILINASGEKIDEITRDGKRLAEWYAGVEKAEPDDAYPNPGGKIVLTYKSGGAKFDITQTVLERIEGQSAKYQMEGMITGTNHWVYAPEGEGTRVKATFDYQMPGGVLGKLADKVIVERMNVENLEKSLDNLKKLAEG
;
A
#
# COMPACT_ATOMS: atom_id res chain seq x y z
N MET A 1 -4.13 11.60 -14.00
CA MET A 1 -3.80 10.44 -13.16
C MET A 1 -2.30 10.39 -12.93
N ALA A 2 -1.93 10.05 -11.72
CA ALA A 2 -0.54 9.87 -11.37
C ALA A 2 -0.25 8.37 -11.18
N LYS A 3 0.95 7.96 -11.53
CA LYS A 3 1.37 6.56 -11.37
C LYS A 3 2.73 6.53 -10.69
N VAL A 4 2.82 5.75 -9.62
CA VAL A 4 4.07 5.50 -8.92
C VAL A 4 4.31 4.00 -8.92
N GLU A 5 5.51 3.59 -9.34
CA GLU A 5 5.89 2.19 -9.37
C GLU A 5 7.28 2.05 -8.77
N ARG A 6 7.42 1.16 -7.80
CA ARG A 6 8.69 0.87 -7.15
C ARG A 6 8.77 -0.61 -6.85
N SER A 7 10.00 -1.11 -6.76
CA SER A 7 10.22 -2.51 -6.39
C SER A 7 11.41 -2.64 -5.46
N ILE A 8 11.45 -3.77 -4.73
CA ILE A 8 12.55 -4.11 -3.84
C ILE A 8 12.76 -5.62 -3.87
N LEU A 9 14.01 -6.05 -3.73
CA LEU A 9 14.32 -7.46 -3.57
C LEU A 9 14.35 -7.80 -2.08
N ILE A 10 13.53 -8.75 -1.67
CA ILE A 10 13.43 -9.20 -0.29
C ILE A 10 13.92 -10.65 -0.21
N ASN A 11 14.80 -10.94 0.74
CA ASN A 11 15.32 -12.28 0.95
C ASN A 11 14.34 -13.09 1.81
N ALA A 12 13.19 -13.38 1.24
CA ALA A 12 12.12 -14.18 1.84
C ALA A 12 11.23 -14.73 0.73
N SER A 13 10.41 -15.74 1.04
CA SER A 13 9.47 -16.30 0.07
C SER A 13 8.28 -15.36 -0.15
N GLY A 14 7.62 -15.50 -1.30
CA GLY A 14 6.38 -14.77 -1.55
C GLY A 14 5.30 -15.08 -0.53
N GLU A 15 5.25 -16.32 -0.04
CA GLU A 15 4.29 -16.72 0.99
C GLU A 15 4.53 -16.01 2.31
N LYS A 16 5.78 -15.87 2.72
CA LYS A 16 6.12 -15.14 3.95
C LYS A 16 5.78 -13.66 3.82
N ILE A 17 6.05 -13.07 2.68
CA ILE A 17 5.72 -11.67 2.40
C ILE A 17 4.20 -11.49 2.42
N ASP A 18 3.47 -12.37 1.75
CA ASP A 18 2.01 -12.34 1.72
C ASP A 18 1.40 -12.48 3.12
N GLU A 19 1.99 -13.33 3.95
CA GLU A 19 1.58 -13.52 5.34
C GLU A 19 1.63 -12.21 6.13
N ILE A 20 2.62 -11.39 5.88
CA ILE A 20 2.77 -10.07 6.51
C ILE A 20 1.77 -9.08 5.90
N THR A 21 1.70 -9.01 4.57
CA THR A 21 0.88 -8.01 3.89
C THR A 21 -0.62 -8.24 4.03
N ARG A 22 -1.05 -9.50 4.16
CA ARG A 22 -2.47 -9.81 4.33
C ARG A 22 -2.99 -9.59 5.75
N ASP A 23 -2.08 -9.43 6.70
CA ASP A 23 -2.47 -9.17 8.09
C ASP A 23 -2.80 -7.68 8.23
N GLY A 24 -4.09 -7.34 8.07
CA GLY A 24 -4.54 -5.97 8.10
C GLY A 24 -4.27 -5.25 9.41
N LYS A 25 -4.23 -5.97 10.53
CA LYS A 25 -3.96 -5.37 11.84
C LYS A 25 -2.50 -4.95 11.98
N ARG A 26 -1.60 -5.58 11.22
CA ARG A 26 -0.17 -5.25 11.24
C ARG A 26 0.21 -4.20 10.20
N LEU A 27 -0.72 -3.76 9.37
CA LEU A 27 -0.42 -2.87 8.26
C LEU A 27 0.21 -1.56 8.71
N ALA A 28 -0.22 -1.03 9.86
CA ALA A 28 0.36 0.19 10.44
C ALA A 28 1.82 0.02 10.88
N GLU A 29 2.31 -1.21 11.03
CA GLU A 29 3.70 -1.46 11.45
C GLU A 29 4.69 -1.19 10.31
N TRP A 30 4.28 -1.40 9.06
CA TRP A 30 5.20 -1.27 7.94
C TRP A 30 4.77 -0.26 6.88
N TYR A 31 3.47 -0.01 6.74
CA TYR A 31 2.95 0.89 5.71
C TYR A 31 3.15 2.34 6.16
N ALA A 32 4.10 3.03 5.53
CA ALA A 32 4.50 4.38 5.93
C ALA A 32 3.35 5.38 5.78
N GLY A 33 3.17 6.22 6.79
CA GLY A 33 2.10 7.20 6.83
C GLY A 33 0.79 6.69 7.45
N VAL A 34 0.65 5.39 7.59
CA VAL A 34 -0.56 4.79 8.19
C VAL A 34 -0.42 4.75 9.71
N GLU A 35 -1.31 5.45 10.39
CA GLU A 35 -1.38 5.45 11.86
C GLU A 35 -2.22 4.30 12.39
N LYS A 36 -3.29 3.94 11.67
CA LYS A 36 -4.26 2.93 12.09
C LYS A 36 -4.80 2.19 10.88
N ALA A 37 -5.03 0.91 11.03
CA ALA A 37 -5.61 0.06 9.99
C ALA A 37 -6.72 -0.79 10.59
N GLU A 38 -7.92 -0.73 10.01
CA GLU A 38 -9.09 -1.46 10.49
C GLU A 38 -9.67 -2.33 9.36
N PRO A 39 -9.32 -3.63 9.32
CA PRO A 39 -9.92 -4.54 8.35
C PRO A 39 -11.32 -4.97 8.77
N ASP A 40 -12.19 -5.24 7.79
CA ASP A 40 -13.48 -5.86 8.06
C ASP A 40 -13.33 -7.39 8.14
N ASP A 41 -14.44 -8.11 8.38
CA ASP A 41 -14.40 -9.56 8.55
C ASP A 41 -14.04 -10.33 7.27
N ALA A 42 -14.25 -9.73 6.11
CA ALA A 42 -13.97 -10.39 4.83
C ALA A 42 -12.51 -10.20 4.37
N TYR A 43 -11.84 -9.14 4.85
CA TYR A 43 -10.44 -8.86 4.50
C TYR A 43 -9.53 -10.02 4.97
N PRO A 44 -8.58 -10.51 4.21
CA PRO A 44 -8.04 -10.02 2.93
C PRO A 44 -8.64 -10.67 1.68
N ASN A 45 -9.82 -11.25 1.76
CA ASN A 45 -10.46 -11.90 0.61
C ASN A 45 -11.07 -10.87 -0.35
N PRO A 46 -11.24 -11.20 -1.63
CA PRO A 46 -11.90 -10.30 -2.58
C PRO A 46 -13.25 -9.81 -2.06
N GLY A 47 -13.51 -8.52 -2.19
CA GLY A 47 -14.67 -7.85 -1.63
C GLY A 47 -14.47 -7.34 -0.21
N GLY A 48 -13.46 -7.81 0.50
CA GLY A 48 -13.11 -7.32 1.83
C GLY A 48 -12.55 -5.91 1.78
N LYS A 49 -12.72 -5.17 2.87
CA LYS A 49 -12.30 -3.77 2.97
C LYS A 49 -11.43 -3.54 4.19
N ILE A 50 -10.54 -2.57 4.06
CA ILE A 50 -9.73 -2.09 5.17
C ILE A 50 -9.70 -0.57 5.13
N VAL A 51 -9.92 0.06 6.27
CA VAL A 51 -9.82 1.52 6.39
C VAL A 51 -8.45 1.86 6.94
N LEU A 52 -7.69 2.64 6.18
CA LEU A 52 -6.37 3.10 6.56
C LEU A 52 -6.45 4.57 6.96
N THR A 53 -6.07 4.88 8.18
CA THR A 53 -5.99 6.27 8.65
C THR A 53 -4.56 6.75 8.46
N TYR A 54 -4.40 7.73 7.58
CA TYR A 54 -3.11 8.35 7.30
C TYR A 54 -2.93 9.59 8.14
N LYS A 55 -1.69 9.83 8.55
CA LYS A 55 -1.30 11.06 9.21
C LYS A 55 -0.19 11.71 8.41
N SER A 56 -0.40 12.94 7.99
CA SER A 56 0.56 13.70 7.22
C SER A 56 0.52 15.17 7.64
N GLY A 57 1.65 15.68 8.16
CA GLY A 57 1.78 17.09 8.50
C GLY A 57 0.75 17.62 9.48
N GLY A 58 0.28 16.81 10.42
CA GLY A 58 -0.75 17.20 11.39
C GLY A 58 -2.18 16.98 10.92
N ALA A 59 -2.38 16.65 9.65
CA ALA A 59 -3.69 16.31 9.12
C ALA A 59 -3.87 14.78 9.14
N LYS A 60 -5.11 14.34 9.37
CA LYS A 60 -5.48 12.93 9.31
C LYS A 60 -6.55 12.75 8.25
N PHE A 61 -6.48 11.65 7.50
CA PHE A 61 -7.50 11.31 6.52
C PHE A 61 -7.58 9.80 6.35
N ASP A 62 -8.76 9.33 5.96
CA ASP A 62 -9.01 7.91 5.76
C ASP A 62 -9.03 7.56 4.29
N ILE A 63 -8.44 6.41 3.97
CA ILE A 63 -8.54 5.79 2.65
C ILE A 63 -9.08 4.39 2.86
N THR A 64 -10.16 4.05 2.17
CA THR A 64 -10.72 2.69 2.20
C THR A 64 -10.15 1.92 1.02
N GLN A 65 -9.55 0.78 1.30
CA GLN A 65 -9.08 -0.14 0.27
C GLN A 65 -10.01 -1.34 0.20
N THR A 66 -10.50 -1.64 -1.00
CA THR A 66 -11.32 -2.83 -1.26
C THR A 66 -10.48 -3.83 -2.04
N VAL A 67 -10.42 -5.07 -1.56
CA VAL A 67 -9.68 -6.13 -2.26
C VAL A 67 -10.41 -6.50 -3.54
N LEU A 68 -9.78 -6.26 -4.69
CA LEU A 68 -10.32 -6.62 -6.00
C LEU A 68 -9.92 -8.02 -6.38
N GLU A 69 -8.67 -8.37 -6.11
CA GLU A 69 -8.09 -9.65 -6.52
C GLU A 69 -6.96 -9.98 -5.57
N ARG A 70 -6.81 -11.26 -5.25
CA ARG A 70 -5.70 -11.73 -4.43
C ARG A 70 -5.34 -13.15 -4.82
N ILE A 71 -4.05 -13.36 -5.11
CA ILE A 71 -3.49 -14.70 -5.36
C ILE A 71 -2.43 -14.93 -4.29
N GLU A 72 -2.68 -15.88 -3.40
CA GLU A 72 -1.83 -16.14 -2.25
C GLU A 72 -0.36 -16.32 -2.64
N GLY A 73 0.51 -15.57 -1.98
CA GLY A 73 1.95 -15.61 -2.23
C GLY A 73 2.41 -14.98 -3.54
N GLN A 74 1.50 -14.47 -4.36
CA GLN A 74 1.83 -13.95 -5.70
C GLN A 74 1.42 -12.52 -5.95
N SER A 75 0.21 -12.13 -5.60
CA SER A 75 -0.25 -10.78 -5.89
C SER A 75 -1.46 -10.36 -5.07
N ALA A 76 -1.69 -9.05 -5.00
CA ALA A 76 -2.90 -8.47 -4.43
C ALA A 76 -3.19 -7.15 -5.13
N LYS A 77 -4.44 -6.91 -5.42
CA LYS A 77 -4.90 -5.68 -6.07
C LYS A 77 -6.05 -5.07 -5.28
N TYR A 78 -5.98 -3.78 -5.07
CA TYR A 78 -6.95 -3.06 -4.25
C TYR A 78 -7.48 -1.85 -5.00
N GLN A 79 -8.73 -1.49 -4.71
CA GLN A 79 -9.31 -0.22 -5.13
C GLN A 79 -9.27 0.73 -3.94
N MET A 80 -8.80 1.95 -4.16
CA MET A 80 -8.71 2.98 -3.13
C MET A 80 -9.83 3.99 -3.32
N GLU A 81 -10.47 4.36 -2.20
CA GLU A 81 -11.51 5.38 -2.17
C GLU A 81 -11.29 6.32 -0.98
N GLY A 82 -11.59 7.60 -1.17
CA GLY A 82 -11.41 8.63 -0.16
C GLY A 82 -10.73 9.85 -0.75
N MET A 83 -9.80 10.46 -0.01
CA MET A 83 -9.04 11.61 -0.53
C MET A 83 -8.21 11.27 -1.76
N ILE A 84 -7.82 10.02 -1.88
CA ILE A 84 -7.10 9.51 -3.05
C ILE A 84 -7.94 8.36 -3.60
N THR A 85 -8.18 8.35 -4.90
CA THR A 85 -8.90 7.28 -5.58
C THR A 85 -8.00 6.62 -6.61
N GLY A 86 -8.25 5.35 -6.90
CA GLY A 86 -7.47 4.62 -7.90
C GLY A 86 -7.25 3.18 -7.50
N THR A 87 -6.14 2.61 -7.95
CA THR A 87 -5.79 1.22 -7.70
C THR A 87 -4.38 1.10 -7.14
N ASN A 88 -4.18 0.01 -6.41
CA ASN A 88 -2.92 -0.32 -5.76
C ASN A 88 -2.67 -1.80 -6.04
N HIS A 89 -1.58 -2.11 -6.72
CA HIS A 89 -1.27 -3.47 -7.16
C HIS A 89 0.10 -3.90 -6.67
N TRP A 90 0.14 -5.02 -5.97
CA TRP A 90 1.34 -5.61 -5.41
C TRP A 90 1.60 -6.96 -6.07
N VAL A 91 2.80 -7.17 -6.56
CA VAL A 91 3.22 -8.43 -7.20
C VAL A 91 4.47 -8.95 -6.52
N TYR A 92 4.46 -10.22 -6.18
CA TYR A 92 5.59 -10.92 -5.54
C TYR A 92 6.11 -11.96 -6.52
N ALA A 93 7.25 -11.68 -7.15
CA ALA A 93 7.84 -12.56 -8.16
C ALA A 93 9.14 -13.18 -7.65
N PRO A 94 9.29 -14.51 -7.73
CA PRO A 94 10.55 -15.14 -7.36
C PRO A 94 11.72 -14.56 -8.16
N GLU A 95 12.82 -14.26 -7.49
CA GLU A 95 14.03 -13.75 -8.11
C GLU A 95 15.23 -14.26 -7.33
N GLY A 96 16.00 -15.18 -7.94
CA GLY A 96 17.09 -15.84 -7.23
C GLY A 96 16.57 -16.63 -6.04
N GLU A 97 17.14 -16.42 -4.86
CA GLU A 97 16.70 -17.05 -3.62
C GLU A 97 15.65 -16.23 -2.89
N GLY A 98 15.34 -15.05 -3.40
CA GLY A 98 14.40 -14.12 -2.77
C GLY A 98 13.17 -13.85 -3.63
N THR A 99 12.53 -12.72 -3.34
CA THR A 99 11.32 -12.30 -4.03
C THR A 99 11.43 -10.82 -4.38
N ARG A 100 11.13 -10.49 -5.63
CA ARG A 100 10.98 -9.10 -6.05
C ARG A 100 9.56 -8.66 -5.74
N VAL A 101 9.41 -7.69 -4.86
CA VAL A 101 8.12 -7.09 -4.55
C VAL A 101 7.99 -5.81 -5.35
N LYS A 102 6.99 -5.75 -6.20
CA LYS A 102 6.71 -4.59 -7.03
C LYS A 102 5.34 -4.02 -6.65
N ALA A 103 5.30 -2.75 -6.32
CA ALA A 103 4.06 -2.06 -5.99
C ALA A 103 3.80 -0.95 -7.00
N THR A 104 2.58 -0.88 -7.49
CA THR A 104 2.13 0.12 -8.45
C THR A 104 0.92 0.84 -7.89
N PHE A 105 1.02 2.15 -7.70
CA PHE A 105 -0.10 3.02 -7.37
C PHE A 105 -0.49 3.80 -8.61
N ASP A 106 -1.73 3.64 -9.03
CA ASP A 106 -2.33 4.41 -10.12
C ASP A 106 -3.49 5.17 -9.51
N TYR A 107 -3.30 6.47 -9.31
CA TYR A 107 -4.22 7.24 -8.47
C TYR A 107 -4.51 8.62 -9.03
N GLN A 108 -5.61 9.20 -8.54
CA GLN A 108 -5.93 10.59 -8.79
C GLN A 108 -6.51 11.21 -7.52
N MET A 109 -6.36 12.51 -7.41
CA MET A 109 -6.94 13.29 -6.34
C MET A 109 -8.13 14.07 -6.88
N PRO A 110 -9.28 14.06 -6.18
CA PRO A 110 -10.42 14.89 -6.59
C PRO A 110 -10.01 16.36 -6.65
N GLY A 111 -10.50 17.09 -7.65
CA GLY A 111 -10.10 18.47 -7.92
C GLY A 111 -10.20 19.45 -6.75
N GLY A 112 -11.21 19.25 -5.88
CA GLY A 112 -11.36 20.07 -4.68
C GLY A 112 -10.28 19.84 -3.62
N VAL A 113 -9.63 18.69 -3.65
CA VAL A 113 -8.55 18.34 -2.72
C VAL A 113 -7.23 18.97 -3.17
N LEU A 114 -6.97 19.01 -4.48
CA LEU A 114 -5.76 19.61 -5.03
C LEU A 114 -5.64 21.10 -4.68
N GLY A 115 -6.76 21.82 -4.61
CA GLY A 115 -6.76 23.23 -4.23
C GLY A 115 -6.41 23.48 -2.76
N LYS A 116 -6.52 22.44 -1.91
CA LYS A 116 -6.21 22.53 -0.48
C LYS A 116 -4.84 21.98 -0.13
N LEU A 117 -4.34 21.06 -0.94
CA LEU A 117 -3.04 20.44 -0.77
C LEU A 117 -2.02 21.11 -1.69
N ALA A 118 -1.92 22.34 -1.56
CA ALA A 118 -1.04 23.32 -2.13
C ALA A 118 -0.19 22.98 -3.38
N ASP A 119 0.22 21.74 -3.60
CA ASP A 119 1.08 21.41 -4.72
C ASP A 119 1.03 19.92 -5.06
N LYS A 120 0.64 19.64 -6.30
CA LYS A 120 0.63 18.30 -6.86
C LYS A 120 2.01 17.62 -6.75
N VAL A 121 3.07 18.39 -6.95
CA VAL A 121 4.44 17.88 -6.89
C VAL A 121 4.80 17.42 -5.48
N ILE A 122 4.37 18.16 -4.46
CA ILE A 122 4.62 17.80 -3.06
C ILE A 122 3.91 16.49 -2.72
N VAL A 123 2.65 16.34 -3.15
CA VAL A 123 1.87 15.12 -2.89
C VAL A 123 2.48 13.93 -3.61
N GLU A 124 2.89 14.09 -4.86
CA GLU A 124 3.53 13.00 -5.61
C GLU A 124 4.84 12.57 -4.96
N ARG A 125 5.65 13.52 -4.50
CA ARG A 125 6.91 13.22 -3.80
C ARG A 125 6.65 12.48 -2.50
N MET A 126 5.65 12.90 -1.73
CA MET A 126 5.27 12.25 -0.49
C MET A 126 4.85 10.81 -0.74
N ASN A 127 4.06 10.57 -1.78
CA ASN A 127 3.61 9.22 -2.12
C ASN A 127 4.79 8.32 -2.53
N VAL A 128 5.74 8.83 -3.28
CA VAL A 128 6.94 8.09 -3.66
C VAL A 128 7.76 7.74 -2.42
N GLU A 129 8.00 8.70 -1.54
CA GLU A 129 8.77 8.49 -0.31
C GLU A 129 8.08 7.49 0.62
N ASN A 130 6.76 7.59 0.77
CA ASN A 130 6.00 6.66 1.59
C ASN A 130 6.06 5.24 1.02
N LEU A 131 5.97 5.10 -0.30
CA LEU A 131 6.04 3.78 -0.93
C LEU A 131 7.43 3.16 -0.75
N GLU A 132 8.49 3.92 -0.98
CA GLU A 132 9.86 3.44 -0.80
C GLU A 132 10.11 3.03 0.65
N LYS A 133 9.64 3.84 1.60
CA LYS A 133 9.79 3.54 3.01
C LYS A 133 8.98 2.31 3.42
N SER A 134 7.77 2.15 2.86
CA SER A 134 6.93 0.99 3.12
C SER A 134 7.60 -0.30 2.63
N LEU A 135 8.18 -0.28 1.45
CA LEU A 135 8.91 -1.42 0.91
C LEU A 135 10.12 -1.78 1.78
N ASP A 136 10.86 -0.77 2.23
CA ASP A 136 11.99 -0.94 3.13
C ASP A 136 11.57 -1.58 4.47
N ASN A 137 10.46 -1.08 5.04
CA ASN A 137 9.93 -1.61 6.29
C ASN A 137 9.46 -3.06 6.12
N LEU A 138 8.80 -3.36 5.01
CA LEU A 138 8.35 -4.71 4.68
C LEU A 138 9.53 -5.67 4.57
N LYS A 139 10.60 -5.23 3.91
CA LYS A 139 11.84 -6.00 3.80
C LYS A 139 12.41 -6.33 5.17
N LYS A 140 12.47 -5.37 6.07
CA LYS A 140 12.98 -5.59 7.43
C LYS A 140 12.14 -6.59 8.20
N LEU A 141 10.81 -6.52 8.09
CA LEU A 141 9.93 -7.48 8.76
C LEU A 141 10.06 -8.88 8.16
N ALA A 142 10.17 -9.00 6.86
CA ALA A 142 10.23 -10.29 6.19
C ALA A 142 11.57 -10.99 6.39
N GLU A 143 12.66 -10.24 6.49
CA GLU A 143 14.01 -10.78 6.67
C GLU A 143 14.41 -10.93 8.13
N GLY A 144 13.69 -10.30 9.02
CA GLY A 144 13.99 -10.29 10.46
C GLY A 144 13.62 -11.53 11.24
#